data_5a092bd4f0f8dc0b11b16da4da01537b
#
_entry.id   5a092bd4f0f8dc0b11b16da4da01537b
#
_cell.length_a   1.000
_cell.length_b   1.000
_cell.length_c   1.000
_cell.angle_alpha   90.00
_cell.angle_beta   90.00
_cell.angle_gamma   90.00
#
_symmetry.space_group_name_H-M   'P 1'
#
loop_
_entity.id
_entity.type
_entity.pdbx_description
1 polymer ?
#
loop_
_entity_poly.entity_id
_entity_poly.type
_entity_poly.pdbx_seq_one_letter_code
_entity_poly.pdbx_strand_id
1 'polypeptide(L)'
;MIDRLDRRRRGLPRVLPALFVLLLVVLVGGCKGLVEDVGGGGGRAPADLETSAAERAAWPDPPKDAVSAKVQRVSDGDTFVATVGGRRERIRVIGVDTPESVDPNQPDEPYGQEASDFAKHYLNGETVRLAGDAEPRDRYGRMLAYVWLRDGTFWNALLAAEGYAQQLTIPPNVTYAPLFRRLVAQARRNHRGLWAEENKHQASS
;
A
#
# COMPACT_ATOMS: atom_id res chain seq x y z
N MET A 1 11.83 -73.95 6.88
CA MET A 1 10.94 -74.53 5.92
C MET A 1 10.80 -73.41 4.86
N ILE A 2 11.74 -73.36 3.92
CA ILE A 2 11.59 -73.91 2.54
C ILE A 2 10.49 -73.10 1.80
N ASP A 3 10.61 -72.40 0.73
CA ASP A 3 11.53 -72.47 -0.40
C ASP A 3 11.24 -71.22 -1.28
N ARG A 4 12.22 -70.53 -1.76
CA ARG A 4 12.81 -70.59 -3.11
C ARG A 4 11.99 -69.97 -4.24
N LEU A 5 12.68 -68.99 -4.86
CA LEU A 5 13.05 -68.92 -6.30
C LEU A 5 11.93 -68.50 -7.27
N ASP A 6 12.13 -67.76 -8.27
CA ASP A 6 13.27 -67.51 -9.14
C ASP A 6 12.89 -66.47 -10.22
N ARG A 7 13.88 -65.61 -10.55
CA ARG A 7 14.28 -65.16 -11.90
C ARG A 7 13.25 -64.83 -13.00
N ARG A 8 13.39 -63.74 -13.60
CA ARG A 8 14.16 -63.36 -14.81
C ARG A 8 13.68 -62.04 -15.39
N ARG A 9 14.54 -61.08 -15.41
CA ARG A 9 15.31 -60.51 -16.56
C ARG A 9 14.58 -60.49 -17.90
N ARG A 10 14.53 -59.35 -18.49
CA ARG A 10 14.84 -58.88 -19.89
C ARG A 10 13.85 -57.77 -20.21
N GLY A 11 14.19 -56.67 -20.76
CA GLY A 11 15.32 -56.18 -21.50
C GLY A 11 14.89 -54.82 -22.08
N LEU A 12 15.81 -53.88 -22.12
CA LEU A 12 15.65 -52.62 -22.86
C LEU A 12 15.49 -52.94 -24.38
N PRO A 13 14.91 -51.99 -25.13
CA PRO A 13 15.84 -51.13 -25.84
C PRO A 13 15.50 -49.63 -25.84
N ARG A 14 16.59 -48.89 -25.89
CA ARG A 14 16.70 -47.52 -26.29
C ARG A 14 16.15 -47.31 -27.70
N VAL A 15 15.34 -46.25 -27.86
CA VAL A 15 15.29 -45.51 -29.14
C VAL A 15 15.05 -44.02 -28.79
N LEU A 16 16.08 -43.18 -28.90
CA LEU A 16 15.91 -41.81 -29.35
C LEU A 16 15.80 -41.86 -30.87
N PRO A 17 15.01 -41.00 -31.49
CA PRO A 17 15.67 -39.86 -32.13
C PRO A 17 14.89 -38.55 -32.24
N ALA A 18 15.68 -37.53 -32.48
CA ALA A 18 15.45 -36.36 -33.33
C ALA A 18 14.58 -35.23 -32.81
N LEU A 19 15.27 -34.24 -32.26
CA LEU A 19 15.47 -32.90 -32.80
C LEU A 19 14.40 -32.44 -33.82
N PHE A 20 13.47 -31.57 -33.35
CA PHE A 20 12.81 -30.61 -34.24
C PHE A 20 12.82 -29.26 -33.58
N VAL A 21 13.85 -28.49 -33.93
CA VAL A 21 13.91 -27.04 -33.75
C VAL A 21 12.95 -26.43 -34.76
N LEU A 22 11.82 -25.92 -34.30
CA LEU A 22 11.01 -25.01 -35.13
C LEU A 22 11.08 -23.63 -34.56
N LEU A 23 12.00 -22.87 -35.11
CA LEU A 23 12.15 -21.44 -34.95
C LEU A 23 10.98 -20.78 -35.70
N LEU A 24 9.94 -20.35 -34.98
CA LEU A 24 8.88 -19.52 -35.57
C LEU A 24 9.14 -18.04 -35.15
N VAL A 25 9.87 -17.35 -36.02
CA VAL A 25 9.96 -15.89 -36.02
C VAL A 25 8.64 -15.35 -36.55
N VAL A 26 7.77 -14.85 -35.69
CA VAL A 26 6.63 -14.03 -36.12
C VAL A 26 7.01 -12.57 -35.96
N LEU A 27 7.43 -11.98 -37.04
CA LEU A 27 7.40 -10.55 -37.27
C LEU A 27 5.93 -10.11 -37.34
N VAL A 28 5.43 -9.44 -36.30
CA VAL A 28 4.19 -8.68 -36.43
C VAL A 28 4.53 -7.22 -36.22
N GLY A 29 4.39 -6.51 -37.32
CA GLY A 29 4.61 -5.10 -37.47
C GLY A 29 3.70 -4.26 -36.56
N GLY A 30 4.17 -3.06 -36.28
CA GLY A 30 3.52 -2.06 -35.47
C GLY A 30 2.12 -1.69 -35.93
N CYS A 31 1.24 -1.63 -34.97
CA CYS A 31 0.10 -0.72 -35.00
C CYS A 31 0.28 0.28 -33.85
N LYS A 32 0.79 1.44 -34.19
CA LYS A 32 0.61 2.65 -33.40
C LYS A 32 -0.88 3.01 -33.48
N GLY A 33 -1.66 2.51 -32.53
CA GLY A 33 -2.99 3.06 -32.27
C GLY A 33 -2.83 4.41 -31.58
N LEU A 34 -3.14 5.47 -32.28
CA LEU A 34 -3.46 6.76 -31.67
C LEU A 34 -4.69 6.51 -30.78
N VAL A 35 -4.52 6.56 -29.48
CA VAL A 35 -5.61 6.75 -28.54
C VAL A 35 -5.78 8.27 -28.43
N GLU A 36 -6.86 8.77 -29.00
CA GLU A 36 -7.28 10.15 -28.84
C GLU A 36 -7.57 10.40 -27.35
N ASP A 37 -6.87 11.38 -26.81
CA ASP A 37 -7.07 11.96 -25.50
C ASP A 37 -8.46 12.60 -25.45
N VAL A 38 -9.41 11.89 -24.86
CA VAL A 38 -10.71 12.46 -24.47
C VAL A 38 -10.52 13.13 -23.12
N GLY A 39 -10.33 14.45 -23.16
CA GLY A 39 -10.21 15.31 -22.00
C GLY A 39 -11.34 15.10 -20.99
N GLY A 40 -10.99 14.73 -19.78
CA GLY A 40 -11.86 14.63 -18.62
C GLY A 40 -11.03 14.66 -17.35
N GLY A 41 -11.04 15.79 -16.65
CA GLY A 41 -10.64 15.99 -15.25
C GLY A 41 -9.30 15.40 -14.85
N GLY A 42 -8.23 16.20 -14.93
CA GLY A 42 -6.87 15.75 -14.63
C GLY A 42 -6.59 15.45 -13.16
N GLY A 43 -7.01 14.29 -12.70
CA GLY A 43 -6.37 13.65 -11.57
C GLY A 43 -5.15 12.90 -12.10
N ARG A 44 -3.95 13.34 -11.73
CA ARG A 44 -2.72 12.60 -11.99
C ARG A 44 -2.91 11.20 -11.42
N ALA A 45 -2.75 10.18 -12.26
CA ALA A 45 -2.73 8.80 -11.76
C ALA A 45 -1.75 8.71 -10.59
N PRO A 46 -2.10 8.04 -9.47
CA PRO A 46 -1.17 7.89 -8.37
C PRO A 46 0.11 7.28 -8.91
N ALA A 47 1.23 7.83 -8.48
CA ALA A 47 2.54 7.29 -8.82
C ALA A 47 2.56 5.79 -8.49
N ASP A 48 3.18 4.99 -9.35
CA ASP A 48 3.41 3.58 -9.04
C ASP A 48 4.06 3.48 -7.67
N LEU A 49 3.58 2.53 -6.83
CA LEU A 49 4.12 2.35 -5.49
C LEU A 49 5.61 2.02 -5.58
N GLU A 50 6.41 2.77 -4.84
CA GLU A 50 7.84 2.51 -4.75
C GLU A 50 8.17 1.32 -3.83
N THR A 51 7.24 1.00 -2.90
CA THR A 51 7.34 -0.20 -2.07
C THR A 51 6.94 -1.43 -2.85
N SER A 52 7.82 -2.43 -2.87
CA SER A 52 7.54 -3.70 -3.51
C SER A 52 6.43 -4.49 -2.80
N ALA A 53 5.77 -5.40 -3.51
CA ALA A 53 4.80 -6.31 -2.91
C ALA A 53 5.43 -7.16 -1.79
N ALA A 54 6.71 -7.55 -1.92
CA ALA A 54 7.43 -8.31 -0.90
C ALA A 54 7.67 -7.48 0.38
N GLU A 55 7.98 -6.19 0.27
CA GLU A 55 8.08 -5.30 1.43
C GLU A 55 6.75 -5.16 2.15
N ARG A 56 5.65 -4.98 1.40
CA ARG A 56 4.30 -4.88 1.98
C ARG A 56 3.85 -6.17 2.64
N ALA A 57 4.18 -7.33 2.08
CA ALA A 57 3.88 -8.64 2.67
C ALA A 57 4.62 -8.91 3.99
N ALA A 58 5.67 -8.15 4.31
CA ALA A 58 6.38 -8.24 5.58
C ALA A 58 5.76 -7.35 6.68
N TRP A 59 4.73 -6.58 6.38
CA TRP A 59 4.01 -5.77 7.37
C TRP A 59 3.00 -6.61 8.14
N PRO A 60 2.59 -6.16 9.35
CA PRO A 60 1.60 -6.87 10.15
C PRO A 60 0.27 -7.07 9.43
N ASP A 61 -0.27 -8.27 9.49
CA ASP A 61 -1.63 -8.57 9.09
C ASP A 61 -2.67 -7.90 10.00
N PRO A 62 -3.91 -7.68 9.52
CA PRO A 62 -4.98 -7.20 10.38
C PRO A 62 -5.26 -8.21 11.50
N PRO A 63 -5.37 -7.75 12.77
CA PRO A 63 -5.74 -8.64 13.87
C PRO A 63 -7.12 -9.28 13.64
N LYS A 64 -7.35 -10.44 14.25
CA LYS A 64 -8.57 -11.23 14.04
C LYS A 64 -9.86 -10.49 14.42
N ASP A 65 -9.76 -9.61 15.39
CA ASP A 65 -10.84 -8.76 15.92
C ASP A 65 -10.97 -7.42 15.17
N ALA A 66 -10.16 -7.17 14.15
CA ALA A 66 -10.30 -5.98 13.33
C ALA A 66 -11.70 -5.92 12.68
N VAL A 67 -12.37 -4.78 12.81
CA VAL A 67 -13.73 -4.57 12.32
C VAL A 67 -13.75 -4.07 10.89
N SER A 68 -14.76 -4.46 10.12
CA SER A 68 -14.96 -3.98 8.76
C SER A 68 -15.59 -2.59 8.78
N ALA A 69 -15.10 -1.70 7.90
CA ALA A 69 -15.62 -0.36 7.73
C ALA A 69 -15.71 0.03 6.25
N LYS A 70 -16.82 0.64 5.84
CA LYS A 70 -17.02 1.15 4.47
C LYS A 70 -16.67 2.64 4.45
N VAL A 71 -15.60 2.99 3.75
CA VAL A 71 -15.16 4.38 3.60
C VAL A 71 -16.17 5.13 2.73
N GLN A 72 -16.62 6.28 3.22
CA GLN A 72 -17.57 7.14 2.53
C GLN A 72 -16.87 8.31 1.84
N ARG A 73 -15.89 8.92 2.53
CA ARG A 73 -15.19 10.11 2.06
C ARG A 73 -13.85 10.26 2.79
N VAL A 74 -12.81 10.49 2.05
CA VAL A 74 -11.52 10.94 2.58
C VAL A 74 -11.58 12.45 2.80
N SER A 75 -11.15 12.90 3.96
CA SER A 75 -11.02 14.33 4.28
C SER A 75 -9.58 14.78 4.01
N ASP A 76 -8.62 13.95 4.44
CA ASP A 76 -7.19 14.19 4.37
C ASP A 76 -6.42 12.88 4.26
N GLY A 77 -5.11 12.91 4.07
CA GLY A 77 -4.29 11.71 3.92
C GLY A 77 -4.44 10.71 5.07
N ASP A 78 -4.68 11.19 6.27
CA ASP A 78 -4.82 10.37 7.50
C ASP A 78 -6.17 10.49 8.20
N THR A 79 -7.13 11.17 7.60
CA THR A 79 -8.47 11.37 8.18
C THR A 79 -9.56 11.08 7.15
N PHE A 80 -10.51 10.23 7.50
CA PHE A 80 -11.62 9.89 6.63
C PHE A 80 -12.91 9.58 7.42
N VAL A 81 -14.03 9.55 6.71
CA VAL A 81 -15.32 9.16 7.24
C VAL A 81 -15.69 7.76 6.73
N ALA A 82 -16.09 6.88 7.64
CA ALA A 82 -16.50 5.52 7.30
C ALA A 82 -17.76 5.11 8.06
N THR A 83 -18.47 4.09 7.55
CA THR A 83 -19.51 3.39 8.27
C THR A 83 -18.90 2.19 8.99
N VAL A 84 -18.98 2.19 10.32
CA VAL A 84 -18.50 1.14 11.21
C VAL A 84 -19.67 0.62 12.03
N GLY A 85 -20.02 -0.67 11.90
CA GLY A 85 -21.16 -1.24 12.62
C GLY A 85 -22.48 -0.50 12.39
N GLY A 86 -22.70 0.03 11.19
CA GLY A 86 -23.89 0.79 10.82
C GLY A 86 -23.90 2.27 11.27
N ARG A 87 -22.84 2.74 11.93
CA ARG A 87 -22.71 4.14 12.39
C ARG A 87 -21.67 4.87 11.56
N ARG A 88 -21.92 6.16 11.32
CA ARG A 88 -20.97 7.05 10.66
C ARG A 88 -19.91 7.51 11.67
N GLU A 89 -18.65 7.21 11.42
CA GLU A 89 -17.52 7.57 12.27
C GLU A 89 -16.50 8.38 11.49
N ARG A 90 -15.84 9.34 12.17
CA ARG A 90 -14.64 9.99 11.67
C ARG A 90 -13.44 9.21 12.18
N ILE A 91 -12.62 8.75 11.27
CA ILE A 91 -11.43 7.93 11.58
C ILE A 91 -10.20 8.81 11.48
N ARG A 92 -9.32 8.74 12.48
CA ARG A 92 -7.96 9.27 12.44
C ARG A 92 -6.97 8.12 12.48
N VAL A 93 -6.11 8.06 11.50
CA VAL A 93 -5.09 7.02 11.35
C VAL A 93 -4.02 7.20 12.42
N ILE A 94 -3.74 6.15 13.20
CA ILE A 94 -2.77 6.17 14.31
C ILE A 94 -1.33 6.16 13.78
N GLY A 95 -0.46 6.92 14.44
CA GLY A 95 0.99 6.78 14.34
C GLY A 95 1.64 7.49 13.16
N VAL A 96 0.83 8.11 12.29
CA VAL A 96 1.26 8.88 11.13
C VAL A 96 0.54 10.22 11.06
N ASP A 97 1.16 11.19 10.40
CA ASP A 97 0.65 12.54 10.19
C ASP A 97 0.96 12.97 8.76
N THR A 98 -0.08 13.27 8.00
CA THR A 98 0.07 13.76 6.63
C THR A 98 -0.01 15.29 6.62
N PRO A 99 0.64 15.97 5.66
CA PRO A 99 0.44 17.41 5.50
C PRO A 99 -1.03 17.73 5.25
N GLU A 100 -1.50 18.82 5.84
CA GLU A 100 -2.87 19.30 5.69
C GLU A 100 -3.12 19.86 4.28
N SER A 101 -4.21 19.42 3.65
CA SER A 101 -4.61 19.87 2.31
C SER A 101 -5.86 20.76 2.30
N VAL A 102 -6.55 20.93 3.44
CA VAL A 102 -7.88 21.53 3.50
C VAL A 102 -8.07 22.37 4.76
N ASP A 103 -7.15 23.21 5.13
CA ASP A 103 -7.45 24.27 6.13
C ASP A 103 -7.82 25.56 5.39
N PRO A 104 -9.10 26.00 5.43
CA PRO A 104 -9.52 27.23 4.74
C PRO A 104 -8.85 28.49 5.30
N ASN A 105 -8.14 28.40 6.43
CA ASN A 105 -7.48 29.51 7.10
C ASN A 105 -5.95 29.49 7.00
N GLN A 106 -5.39 28.45 6.39
CA GLN A 106 -3.94 28.32 6.19
C GLN A 106 -3.64 27.96 4.74
N PRO A 107 -2.48 28.38 4.20
CA PRO A 107 -2.02 27.85 2.91
C PRO A 107 -1.88 26.32 2.98
N ASP A 108 -2.19 25.63 1.88
CA ASP A 108 -1.95 24.20 1.78
C ASP A 108 -0.49 23.91 2.15
N GLU A 109 -0.29 22.92 3.01
CA GLU A 109 1.05 22.48 3.31
C GLU A 109 1.68 21.82 2.06
N PRO A 110 2.97 22.03 1.82
CA PRO A 110 3.65 21.33 0.73
C PRO A 110 3.39 19.83 0.79
N TYR A 111 3.00 19.24 -0.34
CA TYR A 111 2.66 17.82 -0.46
C TYR A 111 1.31 17.39 0.16
N GLY A 112 0.51 18.32 0.69
CA GLY A 112 -0.81 18.00 1.28
C GLY A 112 -1.80 17.49 0.24
N GLN A 113 -1.84 18.12 -0.93
CA GLN A 113 -2.74 17.71 -2.02
C GLN A 113 -2.38 16.30 -2.53
N GLU A 114 -1.09 16.00 -2.70
CA GLU A 114 -0.61 14.69 -3.15
C GLU A 114 -0.98 13.59 -2.13
N ALA A 115 -0.80 13.85 -0.84
CA ALA A 115 -1.17 12.92 0.23
C ALA A 115 -2.69 12.68 0.26
N SER A 116 -3.48 13.73 0.09
CA SER A 116 -4.95 13.65 0.03
C SER A 116 -5.41 12.85 -1.19
N ASP A 117 -4.83 13.11 -2.37
CA ASP A 117 -5.22 12.42 -3.60
C ASP A 117 -4.78 10.94 -3.58
N PHE A 118 -3.63 10.64 -3.00
CA PHE A 118 -3.20 9.28 -2.72
C PHE A 118 -4.21 8.54 -1.83
N ALA A 119 -4.61 9.16 -0.72
CA ALA A 119 -5.60 8.56 0.17
C ALA A 119 -6.99 8.41 -0.49
N LYS A 120 -7.44 9.38 -1.28
CA LYS A 120 -8.70 9.29 -2.03
C LYS A 120 -8.69 8.12 -3.02
N HIS A 121 -7.56 7.91 -3.71
CA HIS A 121 -7.41 6.82 -4.67
C HIS A 121 -7.57 5.45 -4.01
N TYR A 122 -6.94 5.23 -2.85
CA TYR A 122 -6.93 3.92 -2.19
C TYR A 122 -8.13 3.67 -1.28
N LEU A 123 -8.74 4.73 -0.73
CA LEU A 123 -9.74 4.58 0.32
C LEU A 123 -11.17 4.92 -0.10
N ASN A 124 -11.39 5.89 -1.02
CA ASN A 124 -12.76 6.32 -1.34
C ASN A 124 -13.63 5.19 -1.87
N GLY A 125 -14.73 4.94 -1.18
CA GLY A 125 -15.69 3.89 -1.55
C GLY A 125 -15.20 2.47 -1.26
N GLU A 126 -14.01 2.30 -0.69
CA GLU A 126 -13.45 0.98 -0.37
C GLU A 126 -13.93 0.47 0.99
N THR A 127 -13.77 -0.84 1.18
CA THR A 127 -13.97 -1.50 2.46
C THR A 127 -12.61 -1.80 3.07
N VAL A 128 -12.40 -1.29 4.29
CA VAL A 128 -11.16 -1.47 5.04
C VAL A 128 -11.40 -2.25 6.32
N ARG A 129 -10.33 -2.71 6.96
CA ARG A 129 -10.37 -3.27 8.30
C ARG A 129 -9.72 -2.31 9.28
N LEU A 130 -10.35 -2.10 10.42
CA LEU A 130 -9.92 -1.18 11.46
C LEU A 130 -9.62 -1.95 12.75
N ALA A 131 -8.49 -1.64 13.38
CA ALA A 131 -8.20 -2.07 14.74
C ALA A 131 -7.79 -0.85 15.58
N GLY A 132 -8.27 -0.81 16.81
CA GLY A 132 -7.87 0.21 17.78
C GLY A 132 -6.52 -0.10 18.43
N ASP A 133 -6.11 0.80 19.32
CA ASP A 133 -5.03 0.60 20.28
C ASP A 133 -5.60 0.89 21.68
N ALA A 134 -4.75 1.26 22.63
CA ALA A 134 -5.11 1.48 24.02
C ALA A 134 -6.19 2.58 24.21
N GLU A 135 -6.11 3.67 23.47
CA GLU A 135 -7.10 4.75 23.51
C GLU A 135 -7.93 4.74 22.20
N PRO A 136 -9.26 4.57 22.32
CA PRO A 136 -10.09 4.39 21.13
C PRO A 136 -10.49 5.68 20.42
N ARG A 137 -10.43 6.85 21.07
CA ARG A 137 -10.84 8.14 20.52
C ARG A 137 -9.91 9.26 20.96
N ASP A 138 -9.79 10.27 20.12
CA ASP A 138 -9.10 11.50 20.49
C ASP A 138 -10.03 12.52 21.17
N ARG A 139 -9.44 13.65 21.59
CA ARG A 139 -10.17 14.76 22.22
C ARG A 139 -11.24 15.40 21.34
N TYR A 140 -11.20 15.15 20.02
CA TYR A 140 -12.18 15.64 19.04
C TYR A 140 -13.27 14.62 18.76
N GLY A 141 -13.25 13.47 19.43
CA GLY A 141 -14.20 12.38 19.26
C GLY A 141 -13.97 11.52 18.03
N ARG A 142 -12.85 11.71 17.30
CA ARG A 142 -12.49 10.83 16.16
C ARG A 142 -12.10 9.45 16.67
N MET A 143 -12.53 8.42 15.99
CA MET A 143 -12.09 7.05 16.25
C MET A 143 -10.63 6.90 15.81
N LEU A 144 -9.77 6.46 16.71
CA LEU A 144 -8.36 6.20 16.44
C LEU A 144 -8.21 4.77 15.95
N ALA A 145 -7.58 4.56 14.79
CA ALA A 145 -7.48 3.23 14.20
C ALA A 145 -6.18 3.02 13.41
N TYR A 146 -5.72 1.79 13.46
CA TYR A 146 -4.87 1.18 12.46
C TYR A 146 -5.77 0.66 11.34
N VAL A 147 -5.33 0.80 10.10
CA VAL A 147 -6.16 0.59 8.91
C VAL A 147 -5.49 -0.41 7.97
N TRP A 148 -6.22 -1.41 7.51
CA TRP A 148 -5.77 -2.34 6.47
C TRP A 148 -6.71 -2.27 5.28
N LEU A 149 -6.15 -2.21 4.08
CA LEU A 149 -6.86 -2.29 2.83
C LEU A 149 -7.44 -3.69 2.61
N ARG A 150 -8.29 -3.84 1.60
CA ARG A 150 -8.94 -5.12 1.29
C ARG A 150 -7.95 -6.24 0.93
N ASP A 151 -6.84 -5.90 0.32
CA ASP A 151 -5.76 -6.83 -0.05
C ASP A 151 -4.82 -7.20 1.10
N GLY A 152 -5.08 -6.68 2.32
CA GLY A 152 -4.25 -6.87 3.50
C GLY A 152 -3.14 -5.84 3.67
N THR A 153 -2.95 -4.92 2.74
CA THR A 153 -1.94 -3.87 2.86
C THR A 153 -2.21 -3.00 4.08
N PHE A 154 -1.21 -2.83 4.94
CA PHE A 154 -1.28 -1.98 6.12
C PHE A 154 -1.15 -0.51 5.72
N TRP A 155 -2.29 0.20 5.67
CA TRP A 155 -2.39 1.57 5.17
C TRP A 155 -1.45 2.55 5.88
N ASN A 156 -1.40 2.52 7.21
CA ASN A 156 -0.52 3.36 8.02
C ASN A 156 0.96 3.20 7.62
N ALA A 157 1.37 1.94 7.38
CA ALA A 157 2.72 1.62 6.94
C ALA A 157 2.97 2.09 5.50
N LEU A 158 1.97 1.98 4.63
CA LEU A 158 2.05 2.44 3.24
C LEU A 158 2.28 3.95 3.17
N LEU A 159 1.50 4.75 3.92
CA LEU A 159 1.70 6.20 4.00
C LEU A 159 3.12 6.57 4.44
N ALA A 160 3.64 5.88 5.46
CA ALA A 160 4.98 6.12 5.98
C ALA A 160 6.08 5.70 4.99
N ALA A 161 5.93 4.56 4.32
CA ALA A 161 6.93 3.99 3.43
C ALA A 161 7.02 4.70 2.08
N GLU A 162 5.88 5.18 1.55
CA GLU A 162 5.82 5.99 0.32
C GLU A 162 6.17 7.46 0.56
N GLY A 163 6.36 7.88 1.82
CA GLY A 163 6.73 9.25 2.17
C GLY A 163 5.56 10.24 2.12
N TYR A 164 4.31 9.77 2.22
CA TYR A 164 3.14 10.65 2.31
C TYR A 164 2.86 11.13 3.73
N ALA A 165 3.54 10.58 4.74
CA ALA A 165 3.33 10.95 6.12
C ALA A 165 4.63 10.98 6.92
N GLN A 166 4.65 11.83 7.94
CA GLN A 166 5.62 11.82 9.02
C GLN A 166 5.17 10.84 10.12
N GLN A 167 6.08 10.45 10.99
CA GLN A 167 5.72 9.70 12.19
C GLN A 167 5.13 10.65 13.24
N LEU A 168 3.95 10.30 13.76
CA LEU A 168 3.33 10.96 14.91
C LEU A 168 2.99 9.91 15.97
N THR A 169 3.78 9.80 17.03
CA THR A 169 3.54 8.87 18.13
C THR A 169 2.90 9.60 19.30
N ILE A 170 1.65 9.26 19.61
CA ILE A 170 0.89 9.82 20.73
C ILE A 170 0.55 8.68 21.70
N PRO A 171 1.23 8.58 22.87
CA PRO A 171 0.86 7.60 23.87
C PRO A 171 -0.60 7.79 24.34
N PRO A 172 -1.32 6.70 24.67
CA PRO A 172 -0.83 5.33 24.83
C PRO A 172 -0.83 4.49 23.53
N ASN A 173 -1.21 5.05 22.38
CA ASN A 173 -1.33 4.34 21.10
C ASN A 173 0.04 4.22 20.41
N VAL A 174 0.79 3.17 20.73
CA VAL A 174 2.19 3.04 20.34
C VAL A 174 2.57 1.68 19.72
N THR A 175 1.60 0.78 19.53
CA THR A 175 1.84 -0.62 19.13
C THR A 175 2.74 -0.74 17.91
N TYR A 176 2.54 0.05 16.87
CA TYR A 176 3.35 -0.01 15.65
C TYR A 176 4.34 1.17 15.49
N ALA A 177 4.56 1.98 16.53
CA ALA A 177 5.47 3.12 16.48
C ALA A 177 6.91 2.78 16.01
N PRO A 178 7.52 1.63 16.44
CA PRO A 178 8.83 1.24 15.92
C PRO A 178 8.84 0.93 14.40
N LEU A 179 7.74 0.37 13.87
CA LEU A 179 7.60 0.12 12.44
C LEU A 179 7.56 1.44 11.67
N PHE A 180 6.67 2.35 12.04
CA PHE A 180 6.50 3.64 11.35
C PHE A 180 7.78 4.47 11.37
N ARG A 181 8.49 4.51 12.50
CA ARG A 181 9.80 5.17 12.61
C ARG A 181 10.79 4.65 11.59
N ARG A 182 10.87 3.32 11.43
CA ARG A 182 11.77 2.67 10.47
C ARG A 182 11.38 3.01 9.03
N LEU A 183 10.08 2.95 8.71
CA LEU A 183 9.57 3.21 7.36
C LEU A 183 9.77 4.68 6.95
N VAL A 184 9.43 5.63 7.82
CA VAL A 184 9.68 7.06 7.57
C VAL A 184 11.19 7.33 7.38
N ALA A 185 12.05 6.74 8.22
CA ALA A 185 13.49 6.87 8.05
C ALA A 185 13.99 6.26 6.73
N GLN A 186 13.36 5.20 6.24
CA GLN A 186 13.67 4.61 4.94
C GLN A 186 13.19 5.50 3.78
N ALA A 187 11.95 6.02 3.85
CA ALA A 187 11.40 6.96 2.87
C ALA A 187 12.28 8.21 2.74
N ARG A 188 12.74 8.76 3.87
CA ARG A 188 13.66 9.91 3.90
C ARG A 188 15.01 9.60 3.23
N ARG A 189 15.64 8.45 3.54
CA ARG A 189 16.89 8.05 2.89
C ARG A 189 16.75 7.82 1.39
N ASN A 190 15.58 7.38 0.96
CA ASN A 190 15.28 7.09 -0.45
C ASN A 190 14.66 8.29 -1.18
N HIS A 191 14.55 9.45 -0.52
CA HIS A 191 13.96 10.68 -1.06
C HIS A 191 12.55 10.51 -1.62
N ARG A 192 11.71 9.72 -0.94
CA ARG A 192 10.33 9.47 -1.33
C ARG A 192 9.40 10.57 -0.81
N GLY A 193 8.42 10.93 -1.62
CA GLY A 193 7.33 11.81 -1.23
C GLY A 193 7.79 13.13 -0.61
N LEU A 194 7.37 13.44 0.59
CA LEU A 194 7.76 14.63 1.37
C LEU A 194 9.26 14.91 1.39
N TRP A 195 10.07 13.88 1.24
CA TRP A 195 11.53 13.96 1.35
C TRP A 195 12.23 14.14 -0.01
N ALA A 196 11.49 14.16 -1.12
CA ALA A 196 12.05 14.36 -2.46
C ALA A 196 12.62 15.79 -2.65
N GLU A 197 12.03 16.78 -1.99
CA GLU A 197 12.39 18.19 -2.13
C GLU A 197 13.52 18.65 -1.17
N GLU A 198 13.76 17.92 -0.07
CA GLU A 198 14.83 18.30 0.90
C GLU A 198 16.22 18.43 0.24
N ASN A 199 16.49 17.65 -0.81
CA ASN A 199 17.76 17.71 -1.53
C ASN A 199 17.89 18.88 -2.50
N LYS A 200 16.79 19.40 -3.05
CA LYS A 200 16.87 20.53 -3.99
C LYS A 200 17.38 21.80 -3.28
N HIS A 201 17.01 21.98 -2.02
CA HIS A 201 17.46 23.13 -1.24
C HIS A 201 18.90 23.00 -0.74
N GLN A 202 19.38 21.77 -0.44
CA GLN A 202 20.76 21.54 -0.03
C GLN A 202 21.76 21.60 -1.20
N ALA A 203 21.34 21.29 -2.42
CA ALA A 203 22.17 21.41 -3.62
C ALA A 203 22.28 22.84 -4.14
N SER A 204 21.47 23.79 -3.63
CA SER A 204 21.42 25.19 -4.06
C SER A 204 22.08 26.16 -3.05
N SER A 205 22.63 25.63 -1.97
CA SER A 205 23.37 26.36 -0.90
C SER A 205 24.86 26.12 -1.00
#